data_4359ca2b6a8aa9ce31ca06af71a9271f
#
_entry.id   4359ca2b6a8aa9ce31ca06af71a9271f
#
_cell.length_a   1.000
_cell.length_b   1.000
_cell.length_c   1.000
_cell.angle_alpha   90.00
_cell.angle_beta   90.00
_cell.angle_gamma   90.00
#
_symmetry.space_group_name_H-M   'P 1'
#
loop_
_entity.id
_entity.type
_entity.pdbx_description
1 polymer ?
#
loop_
_entity_poly.entity_id
_entity_poly.type
_entity_poly.pdbx_seq_one_letter_code
_entity_poly.pdbx_strand_id
1 'polypeptide(L)'
;AHTFMGELKVYGAADLAYEHRGTLHVIDWKTGREDDSQGFQVLLSTWVLTREQPELGRFVANGHLHLLAAGAYREVVVSDDLEERVAAAIDQGVVEMRSYLRDSDANAPHDMSEFPRQESGLCPCCNFTSLCERLQ
;
A
#
# COMPACT_ATOMS: atom_id res chain seq x y z
N ALA A 1 2.20 -0.66 12.90
CA ALA A 1 2.34 0.79 13.08
C ALA A 1 1.20 1.54 12.39
N HIS A 2 0.88 2.76 12.80
CA HIS A 2 -0.07 3.64 12.11
C HIS A 2 0.28 5.10 12.39
N THR A 3 -0.13 5.98 11.47
CA THR A 3 -0.02 7.43 11.64
C THR A 3 -1.25 8.12 11.06
N PHE A 4 -1.31 9.44 11.15
CA PHE A 4 -2.41 10.22 10.59
C PHE A 4 -1.91 11.16 9.49
N MET A 5 -2.69 11.27 8.43
CA MET A 5 -2.57 12.28 7.38
C MET A 5 -3.89 13.07 7.34
N GLY A 6 -3.91 14.26 7.96
CA GLY A 6 -5.15 14.94 8.27
C GLY A 6 -6.06 14.06 9.14
N GLU A 7 -7.28 13.79 8.68
CA GLU A 7 -8.25 12.92 9.36
C GLU A 7 -8.08 11.43 8.99
N LEU A 8 -7.26 11.12 7.99
CA LEU A 8 -7.05 9.75 7.53
C LEU A 8 -6.10 9.01 8.46
N LYS A 9 -6.51 7.85 8.92
CA LYS A 9 -5.65 6.92 9.65
C LYS A 9 -4.98 5.97 8.65
N VAL A 10 -3.65 6.05 8.58
CA VAL A 10 -2.84 5.27 7.64
C VAL A 10 -2.09 4.19 8.40
N TYR A 11 -2.20 2.96 7.95
CA TYR A 11 -1.50 1.81 8.50
C TYR A 11 -0.34 1.41 7.60
N GLY A 12 0.80 1.11 8.22
CA GLY A 12 1.96 0.51 7.56
C GLY A 12 2.54 -0.58 8.43
N ALA A 13 3.03 -1.63 7.80
CA ALA A 13 3.70 -2.73 8.47
C ALA A 13 4.91 -3.16 7.65
N ALA A 14 6.10 -3.04 8.24
CA ALA A 14 7.29 -3.70 7.73
C ALA A 14 7.41 -5.07 8.40
N ASP A 15 7.89 -6.07 7.67
CA ASP A 15 8.16 -7.39 8.25
C ASP A 15 9.35 -7.32 9.20
N LEU A 16 10.35 -6.47 8.87
CA LEU A 16 11.50 -6.19 9.72
C LEU A 16 11.97 -4.75 9.50
N ALA A 17 12.31 -4.07 10.59
CA ALA A 17 13.03 -2.81 10.55
C ALA A 17 14.15 -2.82 11.61
N TYR A 18 15.33 -2.37 11.23
CA TYR A 18 16.48 -2.27 12.14
C TYR A 18 17.42 -1.14 11.74
N GLU A 19 18.14 -0.60 12.71
CA GLU A 19 19.22 0.35 12.49
C GLU A 19 20.56 -0.39 12.40
N HIS A 20 21.36 -0.04 11.41
CA HIS A 20 22.75 -0.49 11.33
C HIS A 20 23.62 0.62 10.76
N ARG A 21 24.65 1.01 11.51
CA ARG A 21 25.66 2.02 11.13
C ARG A 21 25.05 3.36 10.66
N GLY A 22 24.00 3.82 11.34
CA GLY A 22 23.36 5.08 11.01
C GLY A 22 22.35 5.00 9.85
N THR A 23 22.02 3.80 9.39
CA THR A 23 21.02 3.56 8.35
C THR A 23 19.87 2.76 8.92
N LEU A 24 18.63 3.22 8.68
CA LEU A 24 17.41 2.48 8.95
C LEU A 24 17.13 1.55 7.76
N HIS A 25 17.16 0.25 7.98
CA HIS A 25 16.79 -0.76 7.01
C HIS A 25 15.35 -1.20 7.23
N VAL A 26 14.52 -1.11 6.20
CA VAL A 26 13.12 -1.53 6.21
C VAL A 26 12.92 -2.64 5.19
N ILE A 27 12.51 -3.81 5.64
CA ILE A 27 12.44 -5.04 4.84
C ILE A 27 10.99 -5.51 4.74
N ASP A 28 10.63 -5.93 3.55
CA ASP A 28 9.36 -6.61 3.25
C ASP A 28 9.65 -7.90 2.47
N TRP A 29 9.06 -9.02 2.91
CA TRP A 29 9.20 -10.33 2.28
C TRP A 29 7.96 -10.68 1.48
N LYS A 30 8.15 -11.07 0.22
CA LYS A 30 7.07 -11.47 -0.69
C LYS A 30 7.25 -12.93 -1.12
N THR A 31 6.19 -13.72 -0.95
CA THR A 31 6.14 -15.11 -1.41
C THR A 31 5.52 -15.24 -2.80
N GLY A 32 4.82 -14.20 -3.28
CA GLY A 32 4.15 -14.15 -4.58
C GLY A 32 5.07 -13.74 -5.73
N ARG A 33 4.43 -13.49 -6.89
CA ARG A 33 5.13 -12.89 -8.04
C ARG A 33 5.45 -11.43 -7.77
N GLU A 34 6.48 -10.94 -8.41
CA GLU A 34 6.83 -9.52 -8.37
C GLU A 34 5.72 -8.67 -8.98
N ASP A 35 5.42 -7.55 -8.31
CA ASP A 35 4.44 -6.56 -8.71
C ASP A 35 5.03 -5.15 -8.45
N ASP A 36 4.75 -4.21 -9.34
CA ASP A 36 5.30 -2.85 -9.24
C ASP A 36 4.84 -2.10 -7.96
N SER A 37 3.67 -2.44 -7.43
CA SER A 37 3.12 -1.84 -6.21
C SER A 37 3.88 -2.24 -4.93
N GLN A 38 4.61 -3.36 -4.94
CA GLN A 38 5.31 -3.88 -3.76
C GLN A 38 6.40 -2.93 -3.26
N GLY A 39 7.06 -2.21 -4.16
CA GLY A 39 8.03 -1.17 -3.79
C GLY A 39 7.38 -0.03 -3.00
N PHE A 40 6.17 0.36 -3.38
CA PHE A 40 5.42 1.40 -2.65
C PHE A 40 5.05 0.96 -1.23
N GLN A 41 4.76 -0.32 -1.00
CA GLN A 41 4.48 -0.84 0.34
C GLN A 41 5.66 -0.64 1.29
N VAL A 42 6.90 -0.81 0.82
CA VAL A 42 8.11 -0.53 1.60
C VAL A 42 8.21 0.96 1.92
N LEU A 43 7.95 1.84 0.95
CA LEU A 43 7.95 3.30 1.16
C LEU A 43 6.90 3.73 2.18
N LEU A 44 5.66 3.23 2.05
CA LEU A 44 4.57 3.49 2.99
C LEU A 44 4.93 3.03 4.41
N SER A 45 5.48 1.82 4.55
CA SER A 45 5.90 1.29 5.85
C SER A 45 7.00 2.11 6.48
N THR A 46 7.97 2.56 5.69
CA THR A 46 9.05 3.46 6.15
C THR A 46 8.48 4.78 6.62
N TRP A 47 7.60 5.40 5.84
CA TRP A 47 6.95 6.66 6.19
C TRP A 47 6.14 6.57 7.49
N VAL A 48 5.34 5.50 7.66
CA VAL A 48 4.55 5.29 8.88
C VAL A 48 5.47 5.08 10.09
N LEU A 49 6.52 4.27 9.96
CA LEU A 49 7.47 4.01 11.04
C LEU A 49 8.20 5.27 11.52
N THR A 50 8.69 6.09 10.59
CA THR A 50 9.44 7.31 10.93
C THR A 50 8.56 8.41 11.53
N ARG A 51 7.26 8.40 11.24
CA ARG A 51 6.28 9.31 11.85
C ARG A 51 5.80 8.84 13.22
N GLU A 52 5.63 7.54 13.40
CA GLU A 52 5.24 6.96 14.69
C GLU A 52 6.40 6.98 15.71
N GLN A 53 7.63 6.82 15.20
CA GLN A 53 8.87 6.81 15.98
C GLN A 53 9.84 7.86 15.41
N PRO A 54 9.71 9.14 15.82
CA PRO A 54 10.50 10.24 15.23
C PRO A 54 12.01 10.06 15.38
N GLU A 55 12.45 9.29 16.39
CA GLU A 55 13.86 8.93 16.56
C GLU A 55 14.42 8.09 15.39
N LEU A 56 13.57 7.38 14.66
CA LEU A 56 13.98 6.66 13.46
C LEU A 56 14.12 7.58 12.24
N GLY A 57 13.39 8.68 12.21
CA GLY A 57 13.43 9.68 11.12
C GLY A 57 14.76 10.42 11.00
N ARG A 58 15.66 10.31 11.99
CA ARG A 58 17.02 10.88 11.92
C ARG A 58 18.01 10.06 11.10
N PHE A 59 17.67 8.83 10.76
CA PHE A 59 18.51 7.93 9.96
C PHE A 59 18.19 8.06 8.48
N VAL A 60 19.20 7.87 7.65
CA VAL A 60 18.96 7.61 6.22
C VAL A 60 18.27 6.26 6.12
N ALA A 61 17.18 6.18 5.37
CA ALA A 61 16.42 4.96 5.25
C ALA A 61 16.72 4.24 3.92
N ASN A 62 16.88 2.92 3.99
CA ASN A 62 16.98 2.02 2.83
C ASN A 62 15.87 0.99 2.88
N GLY A 63 15.12 0.89 1.80
CA GLY A 63 14.08 -0.10 1.62
C GLY A 63 14.61 -1.38 0.95
N HIS A 64 14.07 -2.52 1.35
CA HIS A 64 14.49 -3.82 0.83
C HIS A 64 13.27 -4.70 0.56
N LEU A 65 13.16 -5.19 -0.65
CA LEU A 65 12.13 -6.14 -1.06
C LEU A 65 12.77 -7.49 -1.35
N HIS A 66 12.41 -8.50 -0.59
CA HIS A 66 12.88 -9.87 -0.78
C HIS A 66 11.79 -10.73 -1.42
N LEU A 67 12.02 -11.20 -2.63
CA LEU A 67 11.12 -12.05 -3.41
C LEU A 67 11.49 -13.51 -3.16
N LEU A 68 10.94 -14.11 -2.10
CA LEU A 68 11.35 -15.42 -1.59
C LEU A 68 11.16 -16.55 -2.61
N ALA A 69 10.06 -16.54 -3.37
CA ALA A 69 9.80 -17.56 -4.40
C ALA A 69 10.78 -17.49 -5.56
N ALA A 70 11.28 -16.29 -5.88
CA ALA A 70 12.22 -16.06 -6.97
C ALA A 70 13.69 -16.14 -6.51
N GLY A 71 13.94 -16.17 -5.19
CA GLY A 71 15.27 -16.03 -4.62
C GLY A 71 15.93 -14.69 -4.99
N ALA A 72 15.12 -13.65 -5.26
CA ALA A 72 15.58 -12.35 -5.72
C ALA A 72 15.48 -11.29 -4.60
N TYR A 73 16.28 -10.25 -4.79
CA TYR A 73 16.36 -9.11 -3.90
C TYR A 73 16.31 -7.82 -4.72
N ARG A 74 15.56 -6.83 -4.24
CA ARG A 74 15.50 -5.50 -4.84
C ARG A 74 15.64 -4.44 -3.76
N GLU A 75 16.52 -3.48 -4.00
CA GLU A 75 16.59 -2.28 -3.20
C GLU A 75 15.50 -1.29 -3.61
N VAL A 76 14.84 -0.69 -2.62
CA VAL A 76 13.82 0.34 -2.81
C VAL A 76 14.41 1.66 -2.31
N VAL A 77 14.67 2.56 -3.22
CA VAL A 77 15.26 3.87 -2.88
C VAL A 77 14.25 4.68 -2.07
N VAL A 78 14.63 5.01 -0.84
CA VAL A 78 13.91 5.97 0.02
C VAL A 78 14.58 7.32 -0.15
N SER A 79 13.95 8.20 -0.90
CA SER A 79 14.44 9.54 -1.22
C SER A 79 13.86 10.60 -0.29
N ASP A 80 14.43 11.81 -0.33
CA ASP A 80 14.00 12.93 0.51
C ASP A 80 12.54 13.37 0.22
N ASP A 81 12.00 13.00 -0.94
CA ASP A 81 10.60 13.23 -1.34
C ASP A 81 9.62 12.16 -0.85
N LEU A 82 10.03 11.28 0.08
CA LEU A 82 9.19 10.19 0.61
C LEU A 82 7.82 10.68 1.08
N GLU A 83 7.78 11.78 1.84
CA GLU A 83 6.54 12.38 2.36
C GLU A 83 5.59 12.75 1.21
N GLU A 84 6.10 13.45 0.20
CA GLU A 84 5.32 13.93 -0.95
C GLU A 84 4.79 12.76 -1.78
N ARG A 85 5.61 11.76 -2.03
CA ARG A 85 5.23 10.56 -2.80
C ARG A 85 4.16 9.74 -2.10
N VAL A 86 4.31 9.52 -0.79
CA VAL A 86 3.32 8.76 -0.02
C VAL A 86 2.01 9.54 0.09
N ALA A 87 2.08 10.85 0.39
CA ALA A 87 0.90 11.70 0.48
C ALA A 87 0.13 11.73 -0.85
N ALA A 88 0.82 11.95 -1.97
CA ALA A 88 0.19 11.97 -3.30
C ALA A 88 -0.51 10.65 -3.64
N ALA A 89 0.12 9.51 -3.32
CA ALA A 89 -0.48 8.21 -3.59
C ALA A 89 -1.71 7.93 -2.70
N ILE A 90 -1.67 8.36 -1.43
CA ILE A 90 -2.81 8.23 -0.51
C ILE A 90 -3.96 9.13 -0.99
N ASP A 91 -3.69 10.39 -1.33
CA ASP A 91 -4.71 11.33 -1.81
C ASP A 91 -5.37 10.82 -3.09
N GLN A 92 -4.59 10.30 -4.04
CA GLN A 92 -5.12 9.70 -5.26
C GLN A 92 -6.02 8.49 -4.94
N GLY A 93 -5.59 7.59 -4.05
CA GLY A 93 -6.39 6.45 -3.62
C GLY A 93 -7.70 6.87 -2.93
N VAL A 94 -7.67 7.93 -2.12
CA VAL A 94 -8.87 8.50 -1.48
C VAL A 94 -9.83 9.07 -2.52
N VAL A 95 -9.32 9.81 -3.51
CA VAL A 95 -10.14 10.33 -4.61
C VAL A 95 -10.80 9.19 -5.39
N GLU A 96 -10.03 8.15 -5.71
CA GLU A 96 -10.55 6.98 -6.41
C GLU A 96 -11.62 6.25 -5.59
N MET A 97 -11.37 5.96 -4.30
CA MET A 97 -12.36 5.33 -3.44
C MET A 97 -13.64 6.16 -3.29
N ARG A 98 -13.52 7.48 -3.17
CA ARG A 98 -14.67 8.38 -3.09
C ARG A 98 -15.48 8.44 -4.38
N SER A 99 -14.85 8.22 -5.54
CA SER A 99 -15.56 8.17 -6.81
C SER A 99 -16.55 7.00 -6.94
N TYR A 100 -16.41 5.99 -6.07
CA TYR A 100 -17.37 4.87 -5.97
C TYR A 100 -18.54 5.15 -5.02
N LEU A 101 -18.57 6.33 -4.38
CA LEU A 101 -19.63 6.72 -3.46
C LEU A 101 -20.58 7.71 -4.12
N ARG A 102 -21.88 7.39 -4.09
CA ARG A 102 -22.95 8.32 -4.45
C ARG A 102 -23.09 9.43 -3.42
N ASP A 103 -22.86 9.10 -2.15
CA ASP A 103 -22.89 10.01 -1.03
C ASP A 103 -21.71 9.72 -0.09
N SER A 104 -20.72 10.62 -0.10
CA SER A 104 -19.51 10.47 0.70
C SER A 104 -19.75 10.62 2.20
N ASP A 105 -20.72 11.45 2.60
CA ASP A 105 -20.99 11.72 4.02
C ASP A 105 -21.71 10.54 4.68
N ALA A 106 -22.62 9.91 3.93
CA ALA A 106 -23.30 8.70 4.36
C ALA A 106 -22.52 7.42 4.07
N ASN A 107 -21.34 7.51 3.43
CA ASN A 107 -20.55 6.38 2.92
C ASN A 107 -21.43 5.41 2.09
N ALA A 108 -22.34 5.96 1.27
CA ALA A 108 -23.27 5.19 0.46
C ALA A 108 -22.68 4.97 -0.94
N PRO A 109 -22.46 3.72 -1.38
CA PRO A 109 -21.90 3.42 -2.69
C PRO A 109 -22.91 3.77 -3.79
N HIS A 110 -22.41 3.89 -5.02
CA HIS A 110 -23.22 3.87 -6.23
C HIS A 110 -23.99 2.55 -6.36
N ASP A 111 -24.97 2.52 -7.24
CA ASP A 111 -25.70 1.29 -7.53
C ASP A 111 -24.78 0.25 -8.19
N MET A 112 -25.01 -1.02 -7.91
CA MET A 112 -24.13 -2.11 -8.37
C MET A 112 -23.95 -2.14 -9.88
N SER A 113 -24.95 -1.67 -10.66
CA SER A 113 -24.88 -1.55 -12.11
C SER A 113 -23.85 -0.53 -12.64
N GLU A 114 -23.38 0.37 -11.76
CA GLU A 114 -22.38 1.39 -12.10
C GLU A 114 -20.93 0.87 -11.92
N PHE A 115 -20.77 -0.30 -11.30
CA PHE A 115 -19.44 -0.90 -11.13
C PHE A 115 -19.13 -1.82 -12.33
N PRO A 116 -18.10 -1.47 -13.12
CA PRO A 116 -17.73 -2.29 -14.28
C PRO A 116 -17.20 -3.65 -13.82
N ARG A 117 -17.72 -4.73 -14.44
CA ARG A 117 -17.15 -6.07 -14.24
C ARG A 117 -15.74 -6.11 -14.82
N GLN A 118 -14.78 -6.51 -14.01
CA GLN A 118 -13.41 -6.75 -14.44
C GLN A 118 -13.11 -8.25 -14.43
N GLU A 119 -13.03 -8.85 -15.61
CA GLU A 119 -12.63 -10.25 -15.76
C GLU A 119 -11.12 -10.39 -15.60
N SER A 120 -10.70 -11.40 -14.84
CA SER A 120 -9.29 -11.70 -14.61
C SER A 120 -9.07 -13.21 -14.54
N GLY A 121 -7.81 -13.63 -14.56
CA GLY A 121 -7.43 -15.03 -14.34
C GLY A 121 -7.81 -15.57 -12.96
N LEU A 122 -8.25 -14.73 -12.03
CA LEU A 122 -8.73 -15.13 -10.69
C LEU A 122 -10.23 -15.44 -10.65
N CYS A 123 -10.99 -15.14 -11.72
CA CYS A 123 -12.44 -15.39 -11.77
C CYS A 123 -12.83 -16.83 -11.45
N PRO A 124 -12.12 -17.88 -11.91
CA PRO A 124 -12.47 -19.27 -11.57
C PRO A 124 -12.40 -19.62 -10.09
N CYS A 125 -11.61 -18.88 -9.29
CA CYS A 125 -11.47 -19.07 -7.85
C CYS A 125 -12.03 -17.89 -7.02
N CYS A 126 -12.78 -17.00 -7.65
CA CYS A 126 -13.37 -15.84 -6.99
C CYS A 126 -14.61 -16.25 -6.18
N ASN A 127 -14.65 -15.88 -4.90
CA ASN A 127 -15.79 -16.14 -4.02
C ASN A 127 -17.08 -15.37 -4.42
N PHE A 128 -16.94 -14.37 -5.30
CA PHE A 128 -18.03 -13.51 -5.76
C PHE A 128 -18.56 -13.84 -7.17
N THR A 129 -18.11 -14.94 -7.77
CA THR A 129 -18.52 -15.34 -9.14
C THR A 129 -20.03 -15.36 -9.32
N SER A 130 -20.77 -15.92 -8.35
CA SER A 130 -22.24 -15.98 -8.40
C SER A 130 -22.94 -14.61 -8.36
N LEU A 131 -22.30 -13.59 -7.79
CA LEU A 131 -22.79 -12.21 -7.84
C LEU A 131 -22.53 -11.58 -9.21
N CYS A 132 -21.33 -11.78 -9.76
CA CYS A 132 -20.98 -11.29 -11.09
C CYS A 132 -21.87 -11.87 -12.20
N GLU A 133 -22.25 -13.15 -12.10
CA GLU A 133 -23.14 -13.81 -13.06
C GLU A 133 -24.59 -13.29 -13.02
N ARG A 134 -25.06 -12.84 -11.86
CA ARG A 134 -26.42 -12.28 -11.72
C ARG A 134 -26.55 -10.83 -12.22
N LEU A 135 -25.43 -10.16 -12.48
CA LEU A 135 -25.38 -8.77 -12.96
C LEU A 135 -25.31 -8.68 -14.49
N GLN A 136 -25.45 -9.81 -15.19
CA GLN A 136 -25.66 -9.89 -16.64
C GLN A 136 -27.13 -9.92 -16.96
#